data_28e15c9d62ffbfca1a1bd4414e7e9f18
#
_entry.id   28e15c9d62ffbfca1a1bd4414e7e9f18
#
_cell.length_a   1.000
_cell.length_b   1.000
_cell.length_c   1.000
_cell.angle_alpha   90.00
_cell.angle_beta   90.00
_cell.angle_gamma   90.00
#
_symmetry.space_group_name_H-M   'P 1'
#
loop_
_entity.id
_entity.type
_entity.pdbx_description
1 polymer ?
#
loop_
_entity_poly.entity_id
_entity_poly.type
_entity_poly.pdbx_seq_one_letter_code
_entity_poly.pdbx_strand_id
1 'polypeptide(L)'
;MKIRQAQTSATYILPDPGELNKHVLIRQRVDMPADNFGVESQYPVTFRTWAKVIQTSATTWQETAQTGDAITHYITIRYRRGITADYEVVCGDSVYRVKRQRDLNGARRFLLLECTELGECRQSHGGSNGDSLFSR
;
A
#
# COMPACT_ATOMS: atom_id res chain seq x y z
N MET A 1 -10.44 -9.61 -33.81
CA MET A 1 -10.38 -9.60 -33.11
C MET A 1 -9.95 -9.05 -32.46
N LYS A 2 -9.77 -8.70 -32.25
CA LYS A 2 -9.55 -8.23 -31.56
C LYS A 2 -9.14 -8.28 -30.33
N ILE A 3 -8.96 -8.47 -29.69
CA ILE A 3 -8.70 -8.85 -28.33
C ILE A 3 -7.27 -9.04 -28.05
N ARG A 4 -6.56 -9.47 -28.99
CA ARG A 4 -5.17 -9.71 -28.82
C ARG A 4 -4.37 -8.46 -28.59
N GLN A 5 -4.81 -7.36 -29.13
CA GLN A 5 -4.15 -6.12 -28.85
C GLN A 5 -4.31 -5.73 -27.41
N ALA A 6 -5.47 -6.00 -26.85
CA ALA A 6 -5.69 -5.73 -25.45
C ALA A 6 -4.74 -6.53 -24.58
N GLN A 7 -4.37 -7.70 -25.04
CA GLN A 7 -3.49 -8.56 -24.26
C GLN A 7 -2.05 -8.12 -24.34
N THR A 8 -1.64 -7.56 -25.45
CA THR A 8 -0.26 -7.10 -25.56
C THR A 8 -0.07 -5.75 -24.92
N SER A 9 -1.11 -4.94 -24.81
CA SER A 9 -1.05 -3.74 -24.03
C SER A 9 -1.37 -4.11 -22.58
N ALA A 10 -0.86 -3.47 -21.62
CA ALA A 10 -1.00 -3.83 -20.23
C ALA A 10 -2.42 -3.56 -19.71
N THR A 11 -3.40 -4.24 -20.28
CA THR A 11 -4.78 -4.10 -19.86
C THR A 11 -5.06 -5.05 -18.70
N TYR A 12 -5.59 -4.52 -17.63
CA TYR A 12 -5.87 -5.30 -16.42
C TYR A 12 -7.35 -5.62 -16.34
N ILE A 13 -7.64 -6.80 -15.80
CA ILE A 13 -9.02 -7.16 -15.49
C ILE A 13 -9.40 -6.41 -14.23
N LEU A 14 -10.48 -5.62 -14.32
CA LEU A 14 -10.94 -4.87 -13.17
C LEU A 14 -11.58 -5.81 -12.16
N PRO A 15 -11.35 -5.60 -10.87
CA PRO A 15 -11.95 -6.47 -9.86
C PRO A 15 -13.44 -6.21 -9.73
N ASP A 16 -14.18 -7.22 -9.30
CA ASP A 16 -15.54 -7.00 -8.84
C ASP A 16 -15.52 -6.24 -7.52
N PRO A 17 -16.50 -5.38 -7.26
CA PRO A 17 -16.51 -4.66 -5.99
C PRO A 17 -16.43 -5.56 -4.77
N GLY A 18 -16.97 -6.78 -4.85
CA GLY A 18 -16.90 -7.71 -3.72
C GLY A 18 -15.52 -8.26 -3.44
N GLU A 19 -14.57 -8.11 -4.37
CA GLU A 19 -13.21 -8.55 -4.13
C GLU A 19 -12.43 -7.56 -3.26
N LEU A 20 -12.92 -6.34 -3.13
CA LEU A 20 -12.32 -5.36 -2.24
C LEU A 20 -12.89 -5.62 -0.84
N ASN A 21 -12.35 -6.63 -0.18
CA ASN A 21 -12.94 -7.15 1.06
C ASN A 21 -12.06 -6.93 2.29
N LYS A 22 -10.96 -6.20 2.16
CA LYS A 22 -10.13 -5.84 3.30
C LYS A 22 -10.33 -4.39 3.64
N HIS A 23 -10.69 -4.11 4.88
CA HIS A 23 -10.88 -2.74 5.33
C HIS A 23 -9.54 -2.18 5.78
N VAL A 24 -9.04 -1.17 5.09
CA VAL A 24 -7.70 -0.66 5.32
C VAL A 24 -7.74 0.82 5.66
N LEU A 25 -6.71 1.27 6.34
CA LEU A 25 -6.50 2.68 6.61
C LEU A 25 -5.40 3.17 5.66
N ILE A 26 -5.67 4.23 4.94
CA ILE A 26 -4.67 4.84 4.06
C ILE A 26 -4.31 6.18 4.66
N ARG A 27 -3.02 6.43 4.80
CA ARG A 27 -2.55 7.63 5.47
C ARG A 27 -1.34 8.20 4.75
N GLN A 28 -1.25 9.51 4.73
CA GLN A 28 -0.08 10.20 4.24
C GLN A 28 0.91 10.35 5.39
N ARG A 29 2.15 10.01 5.15
CA ARG A 29 3.18 10.14 6.17
C ARG A 29 4.01 11.39 5.88
N VAL A 30 4.14 12.22 6.90
CA VAL A 30 4.98 13.41 6.83
C VAL A 30 5.91 13.37 8.03
N ASP A 31 7.21 13.46 7.77
CA ASP A 31 8.20 13.46 8.82
C ASP A 31 8.50 14.91 9.22
N MET A 32 8.32 15.22 10.49
CA MET A 32 8.51 16.55 11.01
C MET A 32 9.62 16.52 12.04
N PRO A 33 10.36 17.63 12.22
CA PRO A 33 11.36 17.70 13.28
C PRO A 33 10.68 17.56 14.64
N ALA A 34 11.28 16.77 15.51
CA ALA A 34 10.80 16.62 16.88
C ALA A 34 11.60 17.52 17.82
N ASP A 35 11.05 17.74 19.01
CA ASP A 35 11.67 18.65 19.97
C ASP A 35 13.03 18.15 20.44
N ASN A 36 13.29 16.86 20.35
CA ASN A 36 14.55 16.28 20.83
C ASN A 36 15.57 16.09 19.70
N PHE A 37 15.46 16.87 18.65
CA PHE A 37 16.32 16.80 17.46
C PHE A 37 16.13 15.52 16.65
N GLY A 38 15.11 14.74 16.97
CA GLY A 38 14.76 13.56 16.18
C GLY A 38 13.77 13.91 15.10
N VAL A 39 13.16 12.87 14.58
CA VAL A 39 12.14 12.98 13.53
C VAL A 39 10.88 12.32 14.05
N GLU A 40 9.77 12.99 13.87
CA GLU A 40 8.47 12.48 14.29
C GLU A 40 7.58 12.36 13.07
N SER A 41 6.96 11.21 12.88
CA SER A 41 6.05 11.01 11.77
C SER A 41 4.68 11.52 12.12
N GLN A 42 4.07 12.23 11.19
CA GLN A 42 2.70 12.71 11.33
C GLN A 42 1.89 12.26 10.15
N TYR A 43 0.60 12.15 10.35
CA TYR A 43 -0.31 11.63 9.35
C TYR A 43 -1.46 12.61 9.13
N PRO A 44 -1.20 13.71 8.40
CA PRO A 44 -2.23 14.75 8.24
C PRO A 44 -3.42 14.32 7.40
N VAL A 45 -3.24 13.33 6.53
CA VAL A 45 -4.34 12.82 5.70
C VAL A 45 -4.50 11.35 6.02
N THR A 46 -5.69 10.99 6.50
CA THR A 46 -6.04 9.59 6.75
C THR A 46 -7.46 9.34 6.32
N PHE A 47 -7.69 8.16 5.74
CA PHE A 47 -9.05 7.74 5.42
C PHE A 47 -9.08 6.22 5.35
N ARG A 48 -10.28 5.66 5.47
CA ARG A 48 -10.47 4.22 5.39
C ARG A 48 -11.19 3.87 4.12
N THR A 49 -10.85 2.71 3.57
CA THR A 49 -11.50 2.24 2.36
C THR A 49 -11.39 0.72 2.31
N TRP A 50 -12.15 0.12 1.40
CA TRP A 50 -12.06 -1.30 1.16
C TRP A 50 -11.02 -1.56 0.08
N ALA A 51 -10.28 -2.65 0.23
CA ALA A 51 -9.17 -2.95 -0.66
C ALA A 51 -9.08 -4.44 -0.94
N LYS A 52 -8.46 -4.75 -2.06
CA LYS A 52 -8.04 -6.10 -2.40
C LYS A 52 -6.53 -6.14 -2.21
N VAL A 53 -6.04 -7.02 -1.33
CA VAL A 53 -4.61 -7.11 -1.01
C VAL A 53 -4.09 -8.44 -1.51
N ILE A 54 -3.06 -8.40 -2.36
CA ILE A 54 -2.47 -9.58 -2.96
C ILE A 54 -0.96 -9.51 -2.80
N GLN A 55 -0.38 -10.62 -2.38
CA GLN A 55 1.08 -10.72 -2.30
C GLN A 55 1.64 -10.97 -3.69
N THR A 56 2.73 -10.30 -4.04
CA THR A 56 3.34 -10.48 -5.35
C THR A 56 4.05 -11.82 -5.43
N SER A 57 4.28 -12.28 -6.67
CA SER A 57 5.03 -13.49 -6.88
C SER A 57 6.52 -13.27 -6.57
N ALA A 58 7.25 -14.36 -6.37
CA ALA A 58 8.68 -14.28 -6.14
C ALA A 58 9.41 -13.63 -7.32
N THR A 59 8.97 -13.94 -8.53
CA THR A 59 9.59 -13.36 -9.72
C THR A 59 9.41 -11.84 -9.74
N THR A 60 8.21 -11.37 -9.45
CA THR A 60 7.94 -9.94 -9.43
C THR A 60 8.79 -9.26 -8.36
N TRP A 61 8.89 -9.90 -7.19
CA TRP A 61 9.67 -9.34 -6.10
C TRP A 61 11.14 -9.20 -6.51
N GLN A 62 11.68 -10.22 -7.16
CA GLN A 62 13.08 -10.19 -7.57
C GLN A 62 13.33 -9.12 -8.62
N GLU A 63 12.41 -8.98 -9.58
CA GLU A 63 12.57 -7.99 -10.64
C GLU A 63 12.54 -6.58 -10.07
N THR A 64 11.62 -6.33 -9.15
CA THR A 64 11.51 -5.00 -8.59
C THR A 64 12.62 -4.71 -7.59
N ALA A 65 13.12 -5.72 -6.89
CA ALA A 65 14.21 -5.52 -5.96
C ALA A 65 15.49 -5.07 -6.67
N GLN A 66 15.69 -5.52 -7.90
CA GLN A 66 16.87 -5.12 -8.65
C GLN A 66 16.88 -3.64 -9.00
N THR A 67 15.73 -3.02 -9.04
CA THR A 67 15.65 -1.58 -9.30
C THR A 67 15.57 -0.76 -8.02
N GLY A 68 15.65 -1.41 -6.86
CA GLY A 68 15.59 -0.72 -5.59
C GLY A 68 14.18 -0.50 -5.07
N ASP A 69 13.19 -0.96 -5.79
CA ASP A 69 11.79 -0.76 -5.43
C ASP A 69 11.09 -2.10 -5.25
N ALA A 70 11.58 -2.90 -4.32
CA ALA A 70 11.01 -4.22 -4.08
C ALA A 70 9.51 -4.12 -3.77
N ILE A 71 8.69 -4.68 -4.64
CA ILE A 71 7.25 -4.66 -4.48
C ILE A 71 6.82 -5.99 -3.88
N THR A 72 6.23 -5.95 -2.70
CA THR A 72 5.80 -7.17 -2.02
C THR A 72 4.30 -7.40 -2.14
N HIS A 73 3.52 -6.35 -2.35
CA HIS A 73 2.07 -6.46 -2.39
C HIS A 73 1.46 -5.51 -3.40
N TYR A 74 0.36 -5.96 -3.97
CA TYR A 74 -0.51 -5.12 -4.80
C TYR A 74 -1.79 -4.88 -4.03
N ILE A 75 -2.13 -3.62 -3.83
CA ILE A 75 -3.33 -3.25 -3.11
C ILE A 75 -4.22 -2.43 -4.04
N THR A 76 -5.41 -2.93 -4.30
CA THR A 76 -6.35 -2.28 -5.20
C THR A 76 -7.46 -1.64 -4.37
N ILE A 77 -7.72 -0.37 -4.63
CA ILE A 77 -8.79 0.37 -3.98
C ILE A 77 -9.64 1.06 -5.05
N ARG A 78 -10.75 1.62 -4.65
CA ARG A 78 -11.51 2.48 -5.55
C ARG A 78 -10.68 3.72 -5.85
N TYR A 79 -10.84 4.21 -7.06
CA TYR A 79 -10.04 5.32 -7.54
C TYR A 79 -10.15 6.52 -6.59
N ARG A 80 -9.01 7.14 -6.32
CA ARG A 80 -8.93 8.33 -5.51
C ARG A 80 -7.68 9.09 -5.91
N ARG A 81 -7.82 10.40 -6.04
CA ARG A 81 -6.69 11.25 -6.41
C ARG A 81 -5.82 11.54 -5.19
N GLY A 82 -4.59 11.89 -5.46
CA GLY A 82 -3.71 12.44 -4.44
C GLY A 82 -2.86 11.45 -3.69
N ILE A 83 -2.98 10.15 -3.98
CA ILE A 83 -2.16 9.16 -3.30
C ILE A 83 -0.81 9.09 -4.02
N THR A 84 0.25 9.33 -3.27
CA THR A 84 1.61 9.36 -3.83
C THR A 84 2.51 8.44 -3.02
N ALA A 85 3.81 8.49 -3.29
CA ALA A 85 4.76 7.58 -2.66
C ALA A 85 4.99 7.86 -1.17
N ASP A 86 4.44 8.95 -0.65
CA ASP A 86 4.52 9.22 0.77
C ASP A 86 3.33 8.68 1.56
N TYR A 87 2.49 7.87 0.92
CA TYR A 87 1.35 7.26 1.60
C TYR A 87 1.69 5.86 2.09
N GLU A 88 0.96 5.45 3.11
CA GLU A 88 1.06 4.10 3.67
C GLU A 88 -0.33 3.51 3.77
N VAL A 89 -0.40 2.18 3.66
CA VAL A 89 -1.63 1.43 3.84
C VAL A 89 -1.46 0.56 5.06
N VAL A 90 -2.41 0.66 5.99
CA VAL A 90 -2.42 -0.16 7.20
C VAL A 90 -3.56 -1.15 7.08
N CYS A 91 -3.23 -2.43 7.06
CA CYS A 91 -4.20 -3.51 6.98
C CYS A 91 -3.96 -4.44 8.17
N GLY A 92 -4.87 -4.39 9.15
CA GLY A 92 -4.65 -5.13 10.38
C GLY A 92 -3.38 -4.67 11.08
N ASP A 93 -2.46 -5.58 11.27
CA ASP A 93 -1.19 -5.30 11.94
C ASP A 93 -0.07 -4.98 10.96
N SER A 94 -0.34 -4.98 9.67
CA SER A 94 0.70 -4.80 8.68
C SER A 94 0.64 -3.40 8.09
N VAL A 95 1.82 -2.86 7.81
CA VAL A 95 1.96 -1.55 7.19
C VAL A 95 2.66 -1.71 5.87
N TYR A 96 2.10 -1.10 4.84
CA TYR A 96 2.67 -1.15 3.49
C TYR A 96 2.95 0.26 3.03
N ARG A 97 4.13 0.48 2.47
CA ARG A 97 4.47 1.77 1.89
C ARG A 97 4.14 1.75 0.40
N VAL A 98 3.43 2.76 -0.06
CA VAL A 98 3.11 2.90 -1.48
C VAL A 98 4.36 3.33 -2.22
N LYS A 99 4.79 2.52 -3.20
CA LYS A 99 5.92 2.87 -4.04
C LYS A 99 5.46 3.53 -5.33
N ARG A 100 4.40 3.00 -5.90
CA ARG A 100 3.84 3.55 -7.13
C ARG A 100 2.34 3.33 -7.10
N GLN A 101 1.64 4.11 -7.89
CA GLN A 101 0.21 3.92 -8.06
C GLN A 101 -0.12 4.06 -9.54
N ARG A 102 -1.15 3.36 -9.95
CA ARG A 102 -1.63 3.50 -11.30
C ARG A 102 -3.13 3.29 -11.37
N ASP A 103 -3.74 4.07 -12.25
CA ASP A 103 -5.15 4.00 -12.53
C ASP A 103 -5.38 2.84 -13.48
N LEU A 104 -6.05 1.80 -13.02
CA LEU A 104 -6.23 0.60 -13.84
C LEU A 104 -6.99 0.95 -15.11
N ASN A 105 -6.36 0.65 -16.24
CA ASN A 105 -6.89 0.89 -17.58
C ASN A 105 -7.24 2.35 -17.86
N GLY A 106 -6.73 3.27 -17.05
CA GLY A 106 -7.05 4.68 -17.22
C GLY A 106 -8.51 5.03 -17.04
N ALA A 107 -9.27 4.15 -16.40
CA ALA A 107 -10.72 4.29 -16.34
C ALA A 107 -11.21 5.08 -15.12
N ARG A 108 -10.31 5.42 -14.20
CA ARG A 108 -10.63 6.15 -12.97
C ARG A 108 -11.69 5.44 -12.13
N ARG A 109 -11.61 4.11 -12.12
CA ARG A 109 -12.52 3.30 -11.31
C ARG A 109 -11.79 2.62 -10.17
N PHE A 110 -10.59 2.15 -10.42
CA PHE A 110 -9.78 1.46 -9.42
C PHE A 110 -8.35 1.93 -9.53
N LEU A 111 -7.71 2.02 -8.38
CA LEU A 111 -6.32 2.44 -8.27
C LEU A 111 -5.51 1.27 -7.74
N LEU A 112 -4.45 0.91 -8.45
CA LEU A 112 -3.53 -0.14 -8.01
C LEU A 112 -2.35 0.50 -7.32
N LEU A 113 -2.14 0.11 -6.07
CA LEU A 113 -1.01 0.59 -5.28
C LEU A 113 0.04 -0.51 -5.24
N GLU A 114 1.22 -0.24 -5.77
CA GLU A 114 2.34 -1.16 -5.69
C GLU A 114 3.11 -0.84 -4.43
N CYS A 115 3.12 -1.77 -3.49
CA CYS A 115 3.54 -1.47 -2.13
C CYS A 115 4.64 -2.41 -1.65
N THR A 116 5.40 -1.92 -0.69
CA THR A 116 6.40 -2.70 0.02
C THR A 116 5.95 -2.84 1.47
N GLU A 117 5.94 -4.06 1.97
CA GLU A 117 5.58 -4.30 3.36
C GLU A 117 6.68 -3.80 4.27
N LEU A 118 6.32 -3.00 5.27
CA LEU A 118 7.26 -2.45 6.23
C LEU A 118 7.33 -3.26 7.52
N GLY A 119 6.37 -4.19 7.72
CA GLY A 119 6.33 -4.99 8.93
C GLY A 119 5.10 -4.68 9.73
N GLU A 120 5.13 -5.03 11.01
CA GLU A 120 3.99 -4.81 11.87
C GLU A 120 3.83 -3.36 12.25
N CYS A 121 2.59 -2.94 12.32
CA CYS A 121 2.26 -1.64 12.86
C CYS A 121 2.25 -1.77 14.38
N ARG A 122 3.26 -1.25 15.02
CA ARG A 122 3.27 -1.22 16.48
C ARG A 122 2.37 -0.09 16.91
N GLN A 123 1.27 -0.47 17.47
CA GLN A 123 0.46 0.56 18.07
C GLN A 123 1.17 0.97 19.32
N SER A 124 1.40 2.12 19.34
CA SER A 124 2.03 2.61 20.49
C SER A 124 1.26 2.36 21.70
N HIS A 125 1.22 1.98 21.93
CA HIS A 125 0.63 1.92 22.86
C HIS A 125 0.89 1.05 23.32
N GLY A 126 1.11 0.94 22.87
CA GLY A 126 1.49 0.54 23.31
C GLY A 126 1.92 0.15 23.67
N GLY A 127 2.12 0.15 23.70
CA GLY A 127 2.70 0.00 24.09
C GLY A 127 2.89 -0.69 24.62
N SER A 128 2.80 -0.86 24.78
CA SER A 128 3.14 -1.30 25.28
C SER A 128 3.53 -2.00 25.40
N ASN A 129 3.75 -2.33 25.15
CA ASN A 129 4.32 -2.77 25.25
C ASN A 129 4.99 -3.21 25.33
N GLY A 130 5.20 -3.30 25.28
CA GLY A 130 5.92 -3.47 25.17
C GLY A 130 6.30 -4.30 25.47
N ASP A 131 6.20 -4.43 25.52
CA ASP A 131 6.56 -4.97 25.71
C ASP A 131 6.59 -5.84 25.64
N SER A 132 6.16 -6.03 25.45
CA SER A 132 6.29 -6.66 25.29
C SER A 132 6.74 -7.16 24.78
N LEU A 133 7.19 -7.29 24.27
CA LEU A 133 7.81 -7.56 23.72
C LEU A 133 8.49 -8.21 23.82
N PHE A 134 8.58 -8.35 23.94
CA PHE A 134 9.15 -8.77 24.02
C PHE A 134 8.96 -9.57 24.33
N SER A 135 8.49 -9.75 24.61
CA SER A 135 8.19 -10.27 24.76
C SER A 135 7.78 -10.81 24.10
N ARG A 136 7.74 -11.38 23.61
CA ARG A 136 7.54 -11.65 22.96
C ARG A 136 7.87 -11.95 22.53
#